data_2e06d1405d7f42872421d7565b18dbf2
#
_entry.id   2e06d1405d7f42872421d7565b18dbf2
#
_cell.length_a   1.000
_cell.length_b   1.000
_cell.length_c   1.000
_cell.angle_alpha   90.00
_cell.angle_beta   90.00
_cell.angle_gamma   90.00
#
_symmetry.space_group_name_H-M   'P 1'
#
loop_
_entity.id
_entity.type
_entity.pdbx_description
1 polymer ?
#
loop_
_entity_poly.entity_id
_entity_poly.type
_entity_poly.pdbx_seq_one_letter_code
_entity_poly.pdbx_strand_id
1 'polypeptide(L)'
;FIEHCQLEDAYGYTPSDFPDAQLNQLELDELLAAIKAKNLEAIYPLSPMQQGMLFHSFYAPESGVYVEQMTLKLKGDVNVAAFKAAWQKVVDRYSILRTLFIWENRPTPLQVVLKQVDLPWNNLDWRSFSTAEQQQQLSQLLTSQKQLGFQFNVAPLMECTLIQLSHDT
;
A
#
# COMPACT_ATOMS: atom_id res chain seq x y z
N PHE A 1 36.93 13.35 -1.64
CA PHE A 1 35.56 13.85 -1.92
C PHE A 1 35.01 13.17 -3.18
N ILE A 2 35.72 13.23 -4.33
CA ILE A 2 35.27 12.62 -5.59
C ILE A 2 35.15 11.10 -5.49
N GLU A 3 36.12 10.42 -4.86
CA GLU A 3 36.06 8.97 -4.60
C GLU A 3 34.87 8.56 -3.73
N HIS A 4 34.49 9.36 -2.72
CA HIS A 4 33.33 9.11 -1.90
C HIS A 4 32.02 9.25 -2.70
N CYS A 5 31.92 10.23 -3.60
CA CYS A 5 30.76 10.43 -4.46
C CYS A 5 30.59 9.33 -5.53
N GLN A 6 31.62 8.52 -5.78
CA GLN A 6 31.61 7.40 -6.73
C GLN A 6 31.29 6.05 -6.09
N LEU A 7 31.20 6.00 -4.76
CA LEU A 7 30.79 4.77 -4.06
C LEU A 7 29.28 4.54 -4.28
N GLU A 8 28.91 3.33 -4.66
CA GLU A 8 27.49 2.94 -4.79
C GLU A 8 26.71 3.07 -3.48
N ASP A 9 27.38 3.15 -2.35
CA ASP A 9 26.81 3.34 -1.00
C ASP A 9 26.90 4.79 -0.50
N ALA A 10 27.34 5.76 -1.31
CA ALA A 10 27.34 7.19 -0.99
C ALA A 10 25.91 7.76 -1.05
N TYR A 11 24.95 7.11 -0.39
CA TYR A 11 23.59 7.60 -0.22
C TYR A 11 23.49 8.31 1.12
N GLY A 12 23.17 9.59 1.09
CA GLY A 12 22.82 10.34 2.27
C GLY A 12 21.62 11.23 1.97
N TYR A 13 20.52 11.02 2.66
CA TYR A 13 19.46 12.01 2.73
C TYR A 13 19.73 12.95 3.89
N THR A 14 19.39 14.21 3.70
CA THR A 14 19.43 15.24 4.73
C THR A 14 18.02 15.78 4.96
N PRO A 15 17.73 16.41 6.10
CA PRO A 15 16.45 17.09 6.33
C PRO A 15 16.06 18.07 5.23
N SER A 16 17.03 18.67 4.55
CA SER A 16 16.80 19.59 3.44
C SER A 16 16.19 18.95 2.20
N ASP A 17 16.31 17.63 2.06
CA ASP A 17 15.68 16.89 0.97
C ASP A 17 14.16 16.72 1.21
N PHE A 18 13.70 16.88 2.47
CA PHE A 18 12.31 16.73 2.90
C PHE A 18 11.86 17.89 3.81
N PRO A 19 11.88 19.14 3.32
CA PRO A 19 11.67 20.32 4.17
C PRO A 19 10.29 20.34 4.84
N ASP A 20 9.27 19.80 4.21
CA ASP A 20 7.91 19.77 4.75
C ASP A 20 7.76 18.78 5.92
N ALA A 21 8.62 17.79 6.02
CA ALA A 21 8.58 16.76 7.05
C ALA A 21 9.08 17.28 8.42
N GLN A 22 9.81 18.40 8.46
CA GLN A 22 10.37 19.05 9.64
C GLN A 22 11.14 18.09 10.56
N LEU A 23 11.89 17.16 9.96
CA LEU A 23 12.71 16.19 10.68
C LEU A 23 14.11 16.77 10.97
N ASN A 24 14.70 16.39 12.10
CA ASN A 24 16.13 16.50 12.31
C ASN A 24 16.86 15.28 11.70
N GLN A 25 18.19 15.30 11.66
CA GLN A 25 18.98 14.23 11.03
C GLN A 25 18.78 12.88 11.73
N LEU A 26 18.71 12.85 13.05
CA LEU A 26 18.54 11.63 13.81
C LEU A 26 17.18 10.96 13.51
N GLU A 27 16.11 11.76 13.51
CA GLU A 27 14.75 11.29 13.16
C GLU A 27 14.66 10.79 11.73
N LEU A 28 15.39 11.43 10.80
CA LEU A 28 15.47 10.99 9.42
C LEU A 28 16.22 9.65 9.30
N ASP A 29 17.35 9.53 9.97
CA ASP A 29 18.16 8.29 9.95
C ASP A 29 17.40 7.10 10.53
N GLU A 30 16.65 7.28 11.62
CA GLU A 30 15.76 6.27 12.20
C GLU A 30 14.66 5.84 11.20
N LEU A 31 14.05 6.82 10.53
CA LEU A 31 13.04 6.55 9.51
C LEU A 31 13.63 5.78 8.33
N LEU A 32 14.79 6.19 7.84
CA LEU A 32 15.49 5.54 6.72
C LEU A 32 15.88 4.09 7.04
N ALA A 33 16.27 3.82 8.29
CA ALA A 33 16.55 2.47 8.75
C ALA A 33 15.30 1.56 8.70
N ALA A 34 14.14 2.11 9.05
CA ALA A 34 12.87 1.37 9.07
C ALA A 34 12.33 1.03 7.66
N ILE A 35 12.54 1.91 6.66
CA ILE A 35 11.90 1.80 5.33
C ILE A 35 12.81 1.34 4.19
N LYS A 36 14.05 0.92 4.45
CA LYS A 36 15.08 0.65 3.44
C LYS A 36 15.36 1.90 2.58
N ALA A 37 16.25 2.76 3.04
CA ALA A 37 16.55 4.10 2.51
C ALA A 37 16.56 4.25 0.97
N LYS A 38 17.09 3.25 0.24
CA LYS A 38 17.18 3.30 -1.24
C LYS A 38 15.81 3.38 -1.94
N ASN A 39 14.74 2.97 -1.27
CA ASN A 39 13.37 2.95 -1.82
C ASN A 39 12.54 4.20 -1.49
N LEU A 40 13.11 5.18 -0.79
CA LEU A 40 12.41 6.41 -0.45
C LEU A 40 12.31 7.36 -1.65
N GLU A 41 11.09 7.87 -1.90
CA GLU A 41 10.82 8.92 -2.89
C GLU A 41 10.58 10.27 -2.22
N ALA A 42 9.67 10.30 -1.23
CA ALA A 42 9.29 11.54 -0.56
C ALA A 42 8.75 11.30 0.86
N ILE A 43 8.78 12.35 1.70
CA ILE A 43 8.19 12.37 3.03
C ILE A 43 7.38 13.66 3.19
N TYR A 44 6.14 13.55 3.67
CA TYR A 44 5.24 14.67 3.91
C TYR A 44 4.54 14.55 5.26
N PRO A 45 4.12 15.65 5.90
CA PRO A 45 3.15 15.59 6.98
C PRO A 45 1.79 15.11 6.44
N LEU A 46 0.98 14.52 7.31
CA LEU A 46 -0.40 14.17 6.97
C LEU A 46 -1.25 15.45 6.86
N SER A 47 -2.16 15.45 5.90
CA SER A 47 -3.22 16.45 5.89
C SER A 47 -4.15 16.28 7.11
N PRO A 48 -4.88 17.32 7.53
CA PRO A 48 -5.82 17.21 8.65
C PRO A 48 -6.86 16.09 8.47
N MET A 49 -7.30 15.86 7.25
CA MET A 49 -8.22 14.75 6.93
C MET A 49 -7.56 13.39 7.12
N GLN A 50 -6.33 13.20 6.63
CA GLN A 50 -5.58 11.95 6.83
C GLN A 50 -5.31 11.68 8.32
N GLN A 51 -4.99 12.72 9.11
CA GLN A 51 -4.83 12.59 10.55
C GLN A 51 -6.12 12.11 11.22
N GLY A 52 -7.27 12.69 10.85
CA GLY A 52 -8.57 12.28 11.34
C GLY A 52 -8.90 10.83 10.98
N MET A 53 -8.66 10.42 9.73
CA MET A 53 -8.87 9.04 9.29
C MET A 53 -7.97 8.05 10.05
N LEU A 54 -6.69 8.38 10.20
CA LEU A 54 -5.74 7.56 10.94
C LEU A 54 -6.15 7.41 12.41
N PHE A 55 -6.55 8.51 13.07
CA PHE A 55 -7.04 8.49 14.45
C PHE A 55 -8.27 7.58 14.60
N HIS A 56 -9.27 7.71 13.72
CA HIS A 56 -10.47 6.88 13.77
C HIS A 56 -10.15 5.40 13.52
N SER A 57 -9.19 5.09 12.66
CA SER A 57 -8.77 3.72 12.40
C SER A 57 -8.14 3.07 13.65
N PHE A 58 -7.44 3.84 14.48
CA PHE A 58 -6.90 3.35 15.75
C PHE A 58 -7.96 3.24 16.84
N TYR A 59 -8.91 4.17 16.86
CA TYR A 59 -9.99 4.14 17.85
C TYR A 59 -10.92 2.95 17.66
N ALA A 60 -11.16 2.52 16.42
CA ALA A 60 -12.04 1.40 16.08
C ALA A 60 -11.40 0.49 15.01
N PRO A 61 -10.33 -0.26 15.34
CA PRO A 61 -9.52 -1.00 14.37
C PRO A 61 -10.29 -2.07 13.60
N GLU A 62 -11.29 -2.70 14.23
CA GLU A 62 -12.11 -3.75 13.59
C GLU A 62 -13.28 -3.20 12.77
N SER A 63 -13.48 -1.88 12.77
CA SER A 63 -14.64 -1.27 12.08
C SER A 63 -14.51 -1.34 10.56
N GLY A 64 -13.27 -1.36 10.02
CA GLY A 64 -12.99 -1.27 8.59
C GLY A 64 -13.58 -0.01 7.94
N VAL A 65 -13.76 1.07 8.72
CA VAL A 65 -14.53 2.26 8.31
C VAL A 65 -13.95 2.96 7.09
N TYR A 66 -12.63 2.85 6.87
CA TYR A 66 -11.95 3.43 5.71
C TYR A 66 -11.38 2.38 4.74
N VAL A 67 -11.85 1.13 4.86
CA VAL A 67 -11.52 0.09 3.89
C VAL A 67 -12.58 0.09 2.80
N GLU A 68 -12.20 0.58 1.62
CA GLU A 68 -13.03 0.56 0.44
C GLU A 68 -12.80 -0.73 -0.34
N GLN A 69 -13.89 -1.33 -0.82
CA GLN A 69 -13.85 -2.57 -1.60
C GLN A 69 -14.61 -2.38 -2.91
N MET A 70 -13.98 -2.77 -4.01
CA MET A 70 -14.59 -2.75 -5.32
C MET A 70 -14.60 -4.16 -5.91
N THR A 71 -15.76 -4.62 -6.33
CA THR A 71 -15.92 -5.90 -7.03
C THR A 71 -16.34 -5.65 -8.47
N LEU A 72 -15.57 -6.18 -9.42
CA LEU A 72 -15.84 -6.06 -10.85
C LEU A 72 -15.99 -7.47 -11.43
N LYS A 73 -17.04 -7.69 -12.24
CA LYS A 73 -17.22 -8.91 -13.00
C LYS A 73 -16.72 -8.73 -14.43
N LEU A 74 -15.68 -9.45 -14.78
CA LEU A 74 -15.12 -9.48 -16.13
C LEU A 74 -15.72 -10.65 -16.90
N LYS A 75 -16.02 -10.45 -18.20
CA LYS A 75 -16.49 -11.50 -19.12
C LYS A 75 -15.51 -11.63 -20.26
N GLY A 76 -15.26 -12.87 -20.67
CA GLY A 76 -14.34 -13.19 -21.74
C GLY A 76 -13.02 -13.77 -21.23
N ASP A 77 -12.13 -14.08 -22.15
CA ASP A 77 -10.82 -14.64 -21.83
C ASP A 77 -9.88 -13.56 -21.33
N VAL A 78 -9.55 -13.59 -20.04
CA VAL A 78 -8.69 -12.62 -19.39
C VAL A 78 -7.25 -13.16 -19.30
N ASN A 79 -6.32 -12.48 -19.96
CA ASN A 79 -4.91 -12.76 -19.75
C ASN A 79 -4.48 -12.28 -18.36
N VAL A 80 -4.46 -13.19 -17.40
CA VAL A 80 -4.17 -12.93 -15.98
C VAL A 80 -2.81 -12.24 -15.79
N ALA A 81 -1.78 -12.69 -16.52
CA ALA A 81 -0.44 -12.11 -16.40
C ALA A 81 -0.40 -10.65 -16.89
N ALA A 82 -1.04 -10.37 -18.03
CA ALA A 82 -1.14 -9.03 -18.57
C ALA A 82 -1.98 -8.12 -17.66
N PHE A 83 -3.07 -8.63 -17.09
CA PHE A 83 -3.94 -7.89 -16.20
C PHE A 83 -3.22 -7.53 -14.88
N LYS A 84 -2.53 -8.48 -14.27
CA LYS A 84 -1.66 -8.23 -13.11
C LYS A 84 -0.58 -7.18 -13.42
N ALA A 85 0.10 -7.33 -14.55
CA ALA A 85 1.14 -6.37 -14.97
C ALA A 85 0.57 -4.97 -15.21
N ALA A 86 -0.64 -4.85 -15.73
CA ALA A 86 -1.32 -3.56 -15.90
C ALA A 86 -1.60 -2.87 -14.55
N TRP A 87 -2.11 -3.62 -13.56
CA TRP A 87 -2.32 -3.10 -12.21
C TRP A 87 -1.01 -2.70 -11.53
N GLN A 88 0.07 -3.48 -11.68
CA GLN A 88 1.37 -3.08 -11.18
C GLN A 88 1.82 -1.74 -11.78
N LYS A 89 1.64 -1.54 -13.10
CA LYS A 89 1.95 -0.25 -13.75
C LYS A 89 1.10 0.92 -13.20
N VAL A 90 -0.13 0.67 -12.79
CA VAL A 90 -0.95 1.69 -12.11
C VAL A 90 -0.32 2.07 -10.77
N VAL A 91 0.10 1.09 -9.96
CA VAL A 91 0.80 1.33 -8.69
C VAL A 91 2.12 2.07 -8.93
N ASP A 92 2.91 1.67 -9.91
CA ASP A 92 4.19 2.32 -10.24
C ASP A 92 3.99 3.79 -10.66
N ARG A 93 2.90 4.09 -11.35
CA ARG A 93 2.59 5.43 -11.86
C ARG A 93 2.10 6.39 -10.78
N TYR A 94 1.29 5.92 -9.84
CA TYR A 94 0.60 6.78 -8.88
C TYR A 94 1.24 6.67 -7.49
N SER A 95 1.95 7.71 -7.08
CA SER A 95 2.64 7.78 -5.79
C SER A 95 1.73 7.53 -4.58
N ILE A 96 0.47 7.96 -4.65
CA ILE A 96 -0.52 7.71 -3.59
C ILE A 96 -0.72 6.22 -3.29
N LEU A 97 -0.56 5.34 -4.28
CA LEU A 97 -0.66 3.90 -4.12
C LEU A 97 0.63 3.27 -3.55
N ARG A 98 1.70 4.05 -3.45
CA ARG A 98 3.00 3.64 -2.89
C ARG A 98 3.30 4.33 -1.56
N THR A 99 2.27 4.87 -0.93
CA THR A 99 2.37 5.64 0.31
C THR A 99 2.04 4.75 1.51
N LEU A 100 2.82 4.92 2.57
CA LEU A 100 2.58 4.38 3.90
C LEU A 100 2.58 5.50 4.94
N PHE A 101 2.16 5.20 6.17
CA PHE A 101 2.09 6.18 7.25
C PHE A 101 2.96 5.76 8.43
N ILE A 102 3.60 6.75 9.05
CA ILE A 102 4.43 6.57 10.26
C ILE A 102 3.95 7.56 11.31
N TRP A 103 3.60 7.06 12.50
CA TRP A 103 3.05 7.87 13.60
C TRP A 103 3.66 7.54 14.95
N GLU A 104 4.23 6.34 15.12
CA GLU A 104 4.78 5.88 16.39
C GLU A 104 5.96 6.73 16.83
N ASN A 105 5.98 7.10 18.12
CA ASN A 105 7.03 7.89 18.74
C ASN A 105 7.31 9.24 18.04
N ARG A 106 6.29 9.84 17.38
CA ARG A 106 6.41 11.10 16.66
C ARG A 106 5.31 12.08 17.09
N PRO A 107 5.66 13.36 17.29
CA PRO A 107 4.66 14.39 17.60
C PRO A 107 3.72 14.65 16.41
N THR A 108 4.22 14.49 15.18
CA THR A 108 3.47 14.69 13.95
C THR A 108 3.57 13.43 13.08
N PRO A 109 2.44 12.79 12.75
CA PRO A 109 2.42 11.67 11.81
C PRO A 109 2.89 12.09 10.42
N LEU A 110 3.60 11.18 9.75
CA LEU A 110 4.16 11.40 8.42
C LEU A 110 3.61 10.38 7.42
N GLN A 111 3.46 10.81 6.18
CA GLN A 111 3.28 9.93 5.04
C GLN A 111 4.60 9.80 4.29
N VAL A 112 4.94 8.57 3.94
CA VAL A 112 6.18 8.22 3.25
C VAL A 112 5.83 7.59 1.92
N VAL A 113 6.37 8.15 0.86
CA VAL A 113 6.20 7.64 -0.50
C VAL A 113 7.41 6.79 -0.87
N LEU A 114 7.16 5.57 -1.31
CA LEU A 114 8.20 4.66 -1.80
C LEU A 114 8.32 4.75 -3.32
N LYS A 115 9.55 4.53 -3.85
CA LYS A 115 9.81 4.50 -5.29
C LYS A 115 9.14 3.32 -5.97
N GLN A 116 9.15 2.16 -5.29
CA GLN A 116 8.59 0.91 -5.82
C GLN A 116 7.96 0.11 -4.70
N VAL A 117 6.83 -0.50 -4.99
CA VAL A 117 6.15 -1.48 -4.12
C VAL A 117 5.54 -2.56 -5.01
N ASP A 118 5.53 -3.78 -4.54
CA ASP A 118 4.85 -4.88 -5.23
C ASP A 118 3.38 -4.90 -4.81
N LEU A 119 2.46 -4.89 -5.78
CA LEU A 119 1.04 -5.03 -5.51
C LEU A 119 0.74 -6.45 -5.02
N PRO A 120 0.23 -6.63 -3.80
CA PRO A 120 -0.27 -7.92 -3.33
C PRO A 120 -1.37 -8.44 -4.27
N TRP A 121 -1.17 -9.64 -4.77
CA TRP A 121 -2.02 -10.23 -5.79
C TRP A 121 -2.37 -11.67 -5.45
N ASN A 122 -3.66 -11.96 -5.36
CA ASN A 122 -4.19 -13.28 -5.11
C ASN A 122 -4.94 -13.81 -6.34
N ASN A 123 -4.74 -15.09 -6.67
CA ASN A 123 -5.55 -15.80 -7.66
C ASN A 123 -6.33 -16.92 -6.98
N LEU A 124 -7.63 -16.93 -7.14
CA LEU A 124 -8.52 -17.95 -6.59
C LEU A 124 -9.28 -18.63 -7.74
N ASP A 125 -9.42 -19.94 -7.68
CA ASP A 125 -10.21 -20.72 -8.64
C ASP A 125 -11.44 -21.30 -7.94
N TRP A 126 -12.60 -20.73 -8.28
CA TRP A 126 -13.89 -21.14 -7.73
C TRP A 126 -14.80 -21.84 -8.74
N ARG A 127 -14.25 -22.32 -9.84
CA ARG A 127 -15.01 -23.01 -10.91
C ARG A 127 -15.70 -24.28 -10.42
N SER A 128 -15.18 -24.90 -9.38
CA SER A 128 -15.79 -26.12 -8.78
C SER A 128 -16.99 -25.83 -7.88
N PHE A 129 -17.19 -24.57 -7.47
CA PHE A 129 -18.29 -24.17 -6.60
C PHE A 129 -19.54 -23.84 -7.42
N SER A 130 -20.72 -24.16 -6.87
CA SER A 130 -21.99 -23.68 -7.40
C SER A 130 -22.10 -22.15 -7.28
N THR A 131 -22.97 -21.54 -8.05
CA THR A 131 -23.19 -20.09 -7.99
C THR A 131 -23.56 -19.59 -6.58
N ALA A 132 -24.32 -20.37 -5.83
CA ALA A 132 -24.69 -20.02 -4.45
C ALA A 132 -23.48 -20.06 -3.52
N GLU A 133 -22.62 -21.08 -3.63
CA GLU A 133 -21.40 -21.20 -2.87
C GLU A 133 -20.41 -20.08 -3.24
N GLN A 134 -20.26 -19.73 -4.53
CA GLN A 134 -19.43 -18.62 -4.97
C GLN A 134 -19.87 -17.28 -4.33
N GLN A 135 -21.18 -17.03 -4.28
CA GLN A 135 -21.70 -15.83 -3.63
C GLN A 135 -21.42 -15.81 -2.11
N GLN A 136 -21.60 -16.95 -1.45
CA GLN A 136 -21.31 -17.10 -0.03
C GLN A 136 -19.81 -16.86 0.24
N GLN A 137 -18.93 -17.51 -0.52
CA GLN A 137 -17.48 -17.34 -0.40
C GLN A 137 -17.04 -15.89 -0.64
N LEU A 138 -17.62 -15.22 -1.65
CA LEU A 138 -17.33 -13.82 -1.92
C LEU A 138 -17.73 -12.92 -0.74
N SER A 139 -18.92 -13.12 -0.19
CA SER A 139 -19.39 -12.36 0.97
C SER A 139 -18.47 -12.56 2.19
N GLN A 140 -18.03 -13.78 2.45
CA GLN A 140 -17.11 -14.11 3.54
C GLN A 140 -15.72 -13.45 3.29
N LEU A 141 -15.19 -13.56 2.08
CA LEU A 141 -13.92 -12.95 1.69
C LEU A 141 -13.94 -11.43 1.90
N LEU A 142 -14.96 -10.76 1.38
CA LEU A 142 -15.11 -9.30 1.53
C LEU A 142 -15.23 -8.89 3.00
N THR A 143 -16.01 -9.62 3.79
CA THR A 143 -16.17 -9.36 5.23
C THR A 143 -14.83 -9.51 5.96
N SER A 144 -14.13 -10.61 5.73
CA SER A 144 -12.85 -10.89 6.40
C SER A 144 -11.76 -9.87 6.02
N GLN A 145 -11.65 -9.53 4.74
CA GLN A 145 -10.69 -8.51 4.28
C GLN A 145 -10.99 -7.13 4.87
N LYS A 146 -12.27 -6.76 4.95
CA LYS A 146 -12.67 -5.50 5.56
C LYS A 146 -12.34 -5.44 7.06
N GLN A 147 -12.56 -6.53 7.79
CA GLN A 147 -12.21 -6.64 9.21
C GLN A 147 -10.71 -6.65 9.46
N LEU A 148 -9.94 -7.35 8.60
CA LEU A 148 -8.48 -7.39 8.69
C LEU A 148 -7.86 -6.02 8.45
N GLY A 149 -8.42 -5.23 7.52
CA GLY A 149 -7.92 -3.92 7.15
C GLY A 149 -6.50 -3.95 6.58
N PHE A 150 -5.80 -2.82 6.73
CA PHE A 150 -4.41 -2.65 6.28
C PHE A 150 -3.49 -2.25 7.44
N GLN A 151 -2.24 -2.70 7.37
CA GLN A 151 -1.17 -2.18 8.22
C GLN A 151 -0.70 -0.86 7.62
N PHE A 152 -1.04 0.28 8.23
CA PHE A 152 -0.78 1.61 7.66
C PHE A 152 0.70 1.94 7.47
N ASN A 153 1.59 1.26 8.18
CA ASN A 153 3.04 1.41 8.06
C ASN A 153 3.67 0.49 6.98
N VAL A 154 2.86 -0.18 6.17
CA VAL A 154 3.31 -1.06 5.08
C VAL A 154 2.59 -0.67 3.79
N ALA A 155 3.35 -0.27 2.76
CA ALA A 155 2.80 -0.01 1.43
C ALA A 155 2.87 -1.26 0.53
N PRO A 156 1.92 -1.40 -0.40
CA PRO A 156 0.78 -0.54 -0.68
C PRO A 156 -0.40 -0.79 0.26
N LEU A 157 -1.22 0.22 0.51
CA LEU A 157 -2.51 0.06 1.21
C LEU A 157 -3.60 -0.37 0.21
N MET A 158 -3.28 -1.36 -0.57
CA MET A 158 -4.12 -1.90 -1.63
C MET A 158 -3.74 -3.35 -1.89
N GLU A 159 -4.73 -4.20 -2.16
CA GLU A 159 -4.54 -5.56 -2.65
C GLU A 159 -5.52 -5.88 -3.77
N CYS A 160 -5.19 -6.83 -4.62
CA CYS A 160 -6.06 -7.33 -5.66
C CYS A 160 -6.25 -8.84 -5.54
N THR A 161 -7.49 -9.29 -5.67
CA THR A 161 -7.83 -10.70 -5.76
C THR A 161 -8.59 -10.95 -7.05
N LEU A 162 -8.05 -11.80 -7.92
CA LEU A 162 -8.73 -12.28 -9.12
C LEU A 162 -9.33 -13.64 -8.84
N ILE A 163 -10.63 -13.77 -9.10
CA ILE A 163 -11.38 -15.00 -8.84
C ILE A 163 -11.94 -15.53 -10.15
N GLN A 164 -11.59 -16.74 -10.51
CA GLN A 164 -12.14 -17.42 -11.68
C GLN A 164 -13.40 -18.18 -11.30
N LEU A 165 -14.54 -17.75 -11.84
CA LEU A 165 -15.87 -18.30 -11.54
C LEU A 165 -16.35 -19.35 -12.55
N SER A 166 -15.90 -19.22 -13.81
CA SER A 166 -16.23 -20.13 -14.92
C SER A 166 -15.10 -20.11 -15.93
N HIS A 167 -15.24 -20.83 -17.03
CA HIS A 167 -14.26 -20.78 -18.13
C HIS A 167 -14.24 -19.41 -18.83
N ASP A 168 -15.36 -18.68 -18.80
CA ASP A 168 -15.55 -17.39 -19.49
C ASP A 168 -15.73 -16.18 -18.52
N THR A 169 -15.47 -16.39 -17.23
CA THR A 169 -15.70 -15.32 -16.20
C THR A 169 -14.74 -15.47 -15.08
#